data_366be7bec33852f54b6c7714529c9daa
#
_entry.id   366be7bec33852f54b6c7714529c9daa
#
_cell.length_a   1.000
_cell.length_b   1.000
_cell.length_c   1.000
_cell.angle_alpha   90.00
_cell.angle_beta   90.00
_cell.angle_gamma   90.00
#
_symmetry.space_group_name_H-M   'P 1'
#
loop_
_entity.id
_entity.type
_entity.pdbx_description
1 polymer ?
#
loop_
_entity_poly.entity_id
_entity_poly.type
_entity_poly.pdbx_seq_one_letter_code
_entity_poly.pdbx_strand_id
1 'polypeptide(L)'
;MTQERFSTLEECCEFATQFCLLTPKKKLEQKDNMVAMHIALARHIDELINRVCTRHDLECQWEWNYGLCWRGSAGRCYSHLCMIRLFPNIVFYGANYIRNVILHELAHLTNPHHRRRFWKTNIAYLQEEELLPEGEVTEVEEVVEDRWGRELKYHSLYLNGKLIVYRWEEDSSLVGRITEHNPLLAENCKVSFRSRERGARAMKAIIREARDNKQLNIKFVI
;
A
#
# COMPACT_ATOMS: atom_id res chain seq x y z
N MET A 1 -29.60 -5.56 -14.70
CA MET A 1 -28.13 -5.53 -14.52
C MET A 1 -27.83 -4.34 -13.63
N THR A 2 -27.61 -4.55 -12.36
CA THR A 2 -27.15 -3.50 -11.43
C THR A 2 -25.74 -3.13 -11.86
N GLN A 3 -25.57 -1.89 -12.36
CA GLN A 3 -24.27 -1.33 -12.68
C GLN A 3 -23.38 -1.50 -11.46
N GLU A 4 -22.23 -2.18 -11.61
CA GLU A 4 -21.33 -2.45 -10.50
C GLU A 4 -20.81 -1.11 -9.97
N ARG A 5 -21.22 -0.76 -8.79
CA ARG A 5 -20.80 0.46 -8.11
C ARG A 5 -19.36 0.24 -7.66
N PHE A 6 -18.48 1.19 -7.92
CA PHE A 6 -17.04 1.08 -7.66
C PHE A 6 -16.32 0.07 -8.58
N SER A 7 -16.41 0.31 -9.87
CA SER A 7 -15.81 -0.51 -10.93
C SER A 7 -14.30 -0.42 -10.99
N THR A 8 -13.71 0.64 -10.41
CA THR A 8 -12.26 0.89 -10.37
C THR A 8 -11.76 1.17 -8.97
N LEU A 9 -10.46 0.99 -8.77
CA LEU A 9 -9.78 1.32 -7.51
C LEU A 9 -9.80 2.84 -7.24
N GLU A 10 -9.73 3.63 -8.30
CA GLU A 10 -9.81 5.09 -8.26
C GLU A 10 -11.17 5.55 -7.70
N GLU A 11 -12.27 4.96 -8.15
CA GLU A 11 -13.63 5.26 -7.64
C GLU A 11 -13.76 4.92 -6.16
N CYS A 12 -13.15 3.82 -5.70
CA CYS A 12 -13.10 3.47 -4.28
C CYS A 12 -12.38 4.57 -3.47
N CYS A 13 -11.23 5.02 -3.96
CA CYS A 13 -10.42 6.04 -3.28
C CYS A 13 -11.10 7.42 -3.30
N GLU A 14 -11.74 7.78 -4.40
CA GLU A 14 -12.49 9.02 -4.51
C GLU A 14 -13.65 9.06 -3.53
N PHE A 15 -14.46 8.01 -3.48
CA PHE A 15 -15.54 7.89 -2.51
C PHE A 15 -15.02 7.97 -1.07
N ALA A 16 -13.96 7.25 -0.73
CA ALA A 16 -13.37 7.29 0.60
C ALA A 16 -12.88 8.70 0.97
N THR A 17 -12.27 9.41 0.03
CA THR A 17 -11.83 10.80 0.19
C THR A 17 -13.00 11.73 0.48
N GLN A 18 -14.08 11.63 -0.30
CA GLN A 18 -15.31 12.42 -0.09
C GLN A 18 -15.96 12.08 1.25
N PHE A 19 -16.02 10.80 1.59
CA PHE A 19 -16.56 10.33 2.87
C PHE A 19 -15.84 10.95 4.08
N CYS A 20 -14.53 11.15 4.01
CA CYS A 20 -13.78 11.81 5.09
C CYS A 20 -14.29 13.21 5.41
N LEU A 21 -14.79 13.93 4.41
CA LEU A 21 -15.24 15.31 4.51
C LEU A 21 -16.69 15.44 5.00
N LEU A 22 -17.44 14.35 5.03
CA LEU A 22 -18.84 14.35 5.46
C LEU A 22 -18.97 14.59 6.98
N THR A 23 -20.10 15.21 7.36
CA THR A 23 -20.53 15.28 8.76
C THR A 23 -20.85 13.89 9.31
N PRO A 24 -20.82 13.69 10.64
CA PRO A 24 -21.16 12.38 11.23
C PRO A 24 -22.53 11.84 10.77
N LYS A 25 -23.57 12.70 10.72
CA LYS A 25 -24.89 12.32 10.24
C LYS A 25 -24.84 11.80 8.79
N LYS A 26 -24.22 12.57 7.88
CA LYS A 26 -24.10 12.17 6.47
C LYS A 26 -23.25 10.89 6.29
N LYS A 27 -22.27 10.64 7.15
CA LYS A 27 -21.49 9.39 7.15
C LYS A 27 -22.37 8.18 7.46
N LEU A 28 -23.33 8.31 8.37
CA LEU A 28 -24.28 7.25 8.69
C LEU A 28 -25.23 6.96 7.50
N GLU A 29 -25.62 7.98 6.76
CA GLU A 29 -26.43 7.85 5.55
C GLU A 29 -25.68 7.14 4.40
N GLN A 30 -24.35 7.05 4.47
CA GLN A 30 -23.49 6.39 3.49
C GLN A 30 -23.04 4.98 3.89
N LYS A 31 -23.65 4.35 4.89
CA LYS A 31 -23.24 3.02 5.38
C LYS A 31 -23.19 1.97 4.28
N ASP A 32 -24.25 1.82 3.51
CA ASP A 32 -24.35 0.79 2.47
C ASP A 32 -23.33 1.03 1.35
N ASN A 33 -23.09 2.30 1.02
CA ASN A 33 -22.07 2.67 0.05
C ASN A 33 -20.66 2.38 0.57
N MET A 34 -20.42 2.58 1.86
CA MET A 34 -19.14 2.25 2.48
C MET A 34 -18.88 0.75 2.48
N VAL A 35 -19.90 -0.06 2.74
CA VAL A 35 -19.82 -1.53 2.67
C VAL A 35 -19.56 -1.97 1.24
N ALA A 36 -20.32 -1.44 0.27
CA ALA A 36 -20.14 -1.76 -1.15
C ALA A 36 -18.74 -1.38 -1.65
N MET A 37 -18.26 -0.19 -1.29
CA MET A 37 -16.89 0.26 -1.61
C MET A 37 -15.84 -0.67 -1.00
N HIS A 38 -16.01 -1.09 0.24
CA HIS A 38 -15.05 -1.96 0.91
C HIS A 38 -14.97 -3.35 0.26
N ILE A 39 -16.12 -3.89 -0.19
CA ILE A 39 -16.17 -5.13 -0.97
C ILE A 39 -15.45 -4.97 -2.31
N ALA A 40 -15.73 -3.89 -3.03
CA ALA A 40 -15.08 -3.60 -4.31
C ALA A 40 -13.56 -3.41 -4.15
N LEU A 41 -13.14 -2.68 -3.11
CA LEU A 41 -11.73 -2.50 -2.77
C LEU A 41 -11.03 -3.85 -2.53
N ALA A 42 -11.66 -4.75 -1.78
CA ALA A 42 -11.11 -6.08 -1.53
C ALA A 42 -10.94 -6.88 -2.84
N ARG A 43 -11.93 -6.81 -3.75
CA ARG A 43 -11.84 -7.45 -5.06
C ARG A 43 -10.68 -6.90 -5.89
N HIS A 44 -10.53 -5.58 -6.00
CA HIS A 44 -9.42 -4.97 -6.75
C HIS A 44 -8.05 -5.32 -6.19
N ILE A 45 -7.94 -5.42 -4.86
CA ILE A 45 -6.72 -5.89 -4.20
C ILE A 45 -6.45 -7.35 -4.55
N ASP A 46 -7.46 -8.20 -4.48
CA ASP A 46 -7.36 -9.63 -4.80
C ASP A 46 -6.94 -9.84 -6.26
N GLU A 47 -7.53 -9.11 -7.19
CA GLU A 47 -7.17 -9.13 -8.61
C GLU A 47 -5.70 -8.73 -8.84
N LEU A 48 -5.20 -7.68 -8.17
CA LEU A 48 -3.81 -7.26 -8.28
C LEU A 48 -2.86 -8.31 -7.72
N ILE A 49 -3.12 -8.80 -6.51
CA ILE A 49 -2.30 -9.83 -5.86
C ILE A 49 -2.24 -11.09 -6.73
N ASN A 50 -3.39 -11.59 -7.19
CA ASN A 50 -3.47 -12.80 -8.02
C ASN A 50 -2.71 -12.62 -9.34
N ARG A 51 -2.83 -11.46 -10.00
CA ARG A 51 -2.11 -11.18 -11.24
C ARG A 51 -0.60 -11.21 -11.07
N VAL A 52 -0.08 -10.55 -10.03
CA VAL A 52 1.35 -10.52 -9.74
C VAL A 52 1.85 -11.90 -9.29
N CYS A 53 1.12 -12.55 -8.41
CA CYS A 53 1.47 -13.89 -7.93
C CYS A 53 1.52 -14.91 -9.07
N THR A 54 0.54 -14.90 -9.99
CA THR A 54 0.54 -15.77 -11.17
C THR A 54 1.73 -15.49 -12.08
N ARG A 55 2.07 -14.22 -12.30
CA ARG A 55 3.20 -13.84 -13.17
C ARG A 55 4.55 -14.28 -12.63
N HIS A 56 4.72 -14.25 -11.31
CA HIS A 56 5.98 -14.52 -10.63
C HIS A 56 6.04 -15.86 -9.89
N ASP A 57 5.07 -16.74 -10.10
CA ASP A 57 4.96 -18.05 -9.42
C ASP A 57 5.07 -17.92 -7.90
N LEU A 58 4.30 -17.00 -7.32
CA LEU A 58 4.26 -16.74 -5.89
C LEU A 58 2.98 -17.31 -5.27
N GLU A 59 3.10 -17.83 -4.07
CA GLU A 59 1.96 -18.13 -3.22
C GLU A 59 1.74 -16.97 -2.24
N CYS A 60 0.53 -16.40 -2.20
CA CYS A 60 0.17 -15.34 -1.29
C CYS A 60 -1.28 -15.43 -0.85
N GLN A 61 -1.48 -15.34 0.46
CA GLN A 61 -2.77 -15.04 1.05
C GLN A 61 -2.75 -13.61 1.57
N TRP A 62 -3.91 -12.98 1.65
CA TRP A 62 -3.98 -11.67 2.25
C TRP A 62 -5.24 -11.49 3.10
N GLU A 63 -5.17 -10.58 4.07
CA GLU A 63 -6.27 -10.27 4.96
C GLU A 63 -6.27 -8.80 5.38
N TRP A 64 -7.45 -8.32 5.81
CA TRP A 64 -7.55 -7.02 6.43
C TRP A 64 -7.09 -7.04 7.88
N ASN A 65 -6.25 -6.09 8.23
CA ASN A 65 -5.91 -5.79 9.62
C ASN A 65 -6.74 -4.60 10.12
N TYR A 66 -7.74 -4.87 10.94
CA TYR A 66 -8.56 -3.84 11.57
C TYR A 66 -8.00 -3.33 12.90
N GLY A 67 -6.78 -3.68 13.26
CA GLY A 67 -6.08 -3.19 14.44
C GLY A 67 -5.93 -1.67 14.47
N LEU A 68 -5.45 -1.15 15.60
CA LEU A 68 -5.28 0.31 15.83
C LEU A 68 -3.93 0.84 15.34
N CYS A 69 -3.19 0.12 14.51
CA CYS A 69 -1.88 0.58 14.08
C CYS A 69 -2.00 1.69 13.03
N TRP A 70 -1.93 2.93 13.48
CA TRP A 70 -2.00 4.14 12.69
C TRP A 70 -0.63 4.75 12.41
N ARG A 71 0.41 4.23 13.06
CA ARG A 71 1.75 4.80 13.01
C ARG A 71 2.65 3.96 12.12
N GLY A 72 2.76 4.36 10.86
CA GLY A 72 3.90 4.03 10.02
C GLY A 72 3.81 2.79 9.14
N SER A 73 2.75 1.96 9.21
CA SER A 73 2.64 0.80 8.33
C SER A 73 1.28 0.77 7.62
N ALA A 74 1.30 0.74 6.30
CA ALA A 74 0.09 0.58 5.47
C ALA A 74 -0.23 -0.90 5.19
N GLY A 75 0.78 -1.74 5.23
CA GLY A 75 0.73 -3.19 5.10
C GLY A 75 1.80 -3.87 5.94
N ARG A 76 1.78 -5.18 5.96
CA ARG A 76 2.84 -6.02 6.54
C ARG A 76 2.85 -7.39 5.88
N CYS A 77 4.00 -7.81 5.40
CA CYS A 77 4.23 -9.17 4.94
C CYS A 77 4.72 -10.08 6.07
N TYR A 78 4.20 -11.29 6.10
CA TYR A 78 4.65 -12.42 6.90
C TYR A 78 5.14 -13.49 5.92
N SER A 79 6.37 -13.33 5.44
CA SER A 79 6.94 -14.16 4.37
C SER A 79 6.93 -15.67 4.68
N HIS A 80 7.18 -16.06 5.93
CA HIS A 80 7.13 -17.44 6.37
C HIS A 80 5.72 -18.06 6.37
N LEU A 81 4.66 -17.24 6.28
CA LEU A 81 3.26 -17.66 6.16
C LEU A 81 2.69 -17.41 4.77
N CYS A 82 3.50 -16.91 3.84
CA CYS A 82 3.04 -16.45 2.53
C CYS A 82 1.80 -15.54 2.66
N MET A 83 1.82 -14.59 3.61
CA MET A 83 0.66 -13.79 3.97
C MET A 83 0.97 -12.30 4.01
N ILE A 84 0.04 -11.51 3.47
CA ILE A 84 0.05 -10.05 3.57
C ILE A 84 -1.14 -9.58 4.41
N ARG A 85 -0.90 -8.65 5.33
CA ARG A 85 -1.94 -7.91 6.06
C ARG A 85 -1.97 -6.47 5.59
N LEU A 86 -3.13 -6.00 5.19
CA LEU A 86 -3.35 -4.63 4.74
C LEU A 86 -4.27 -3.88 5.71
N PHE A 87 -3.98 -2.61 5.95
CA PHE A 87 -4.86 -1.76 6.75
C PHE A 87 -5.89 -1.09 5.85
N PRO A 88 -7.21 -1.19 6.14
CA PRO A 88 -8.24 -0.64 5.26
C PRO A 88 -8.13 0.87 5.01
N ASN A 89 -7.46 1.60 5.89
CA ASN A 89 -7.24 3.03 5.74
C ASN A 89 -6.31 3.43 4.58
N ILE A 90 -5.65 2.48 3.93
CA ILE A 90 -4.86 2.75 2.71
C ILE A 90 -5.70 3.38 1.62
N VAL A 91 -7.03 3.13 1.58
CA VAL A 91 -7.96 3.70 0.60
C VAL A 91 -8.00 5.24 0.61
N PHE A 92 -7.62 5.85 1.73
CA PHE A 92 -7.60 7.31 1.85
C PHE A 92 -6.36 7.99 1.27
N TYR A 93 -5.43 7.21 0.72
CA TYR A 93 -4.17 7.72 0.17
C TYR A 93 -4.09 7.66 -1.36
N GLY A 94 -5.12 7.09 -2.02
CA GLY A 94 -5.21 7.00 -3.47
C GLY A 94 -4.83 5.63 -4.04
N ALA A 95 -5.24 5.39 -5.29
CA ALA A 95 -5.12 4.10 -5.94
C ALA A 95 -3.65 3.68 -6.15
N ASN A 96 -2.80 4.61 -6.61
CA ASN A 96 -1.38 4.31 -6.81
C ASN A 96 -0.67 4.01 -5.49
N TYR A 97 -1.06 4.66 -4.40
CA TYR A 97 -0.53 4.32 -3.07
C TYR A 97 -0.90 2.90 -2.66
N ILE A 98 -2.15 2.48 -2.89
CA ILE A 98 -2.60 1.11 -2.60
C ILE A 98 -1.79 0.10 -3.41
N ARG A 99 -1.67 0.32 -4.73
CA ARG A 99 -0.87 -0.54 -5.61
C ARG A 99 0.57 -0.63 -5.13
N ASN A 100 1.20 0.52 -4.83
CA ASN A 100 2.57 0.56 -4.32
C ASN A 100 2.74 -0.23 -3.02
N VAL A 101 1.81 -0.09 -2.06
CA VAL A 101 1.84 -0.85 -0.80
C VAL A 101 1.75 -2.35 -1.07
N ILE A 102 0.84 -2.79 -1.92
CA ILE A 102 0.66 -4.20 -2.25
C ILE A 102 1.92 -4.78 -2.91
N LEU A 103 2.49 -4.08 -3.90
CA LEU A 103 3.69 -4.52 -4.60
C LEU A 103 4.91 -4.55 -3.67
N HIS A 104 5.00 -3.61 -2.73
CA HIS A 104 6.01 -3.60 -1.69
C HIS A 104 5.91 -4.84 -0.78
N GLU A 105 4.70 -5.15 -0.30
CA GLU A 105 4.50 -6.32 0.55
C GLU A 105 4.70 -7.64 -0.21
N LEU A 106 4.33 -7.70 -1.50
CA LEU A 106 4.60 -8.86 -2.35
C LEU A 106 6.12 -9.07 -2.56
N ALA A 107 6.90 -8.00 -2.72
CA ALA A 107 8.36 -8.11 -2.83
C ALA A 107 9.00 -8.71 -1.57
N HIS A 108 8.36 -8.55 -0.40
CA HIS A 108 8.79 -9.17 0.85
C HIS A 108 8.61 -10.69 0.90
N LEU A 109 7.76 -11.29 0.07
CA LEU A 109 7.60 -12.75 0.03
C LEU A 109 8.92 -13.45 -0.34
N THR A 110 9.68 -12.84 -1.25
CA THR A 110 10.97 -13.37 -1.71
C THR A 110 12.18 -12.68 -1.07
N ASN A 111 12.00 -11.47 -0.58
CA ASN A 111 13.07 -10.64 -0.03
C ASN A 111 12.64 -10.01 1.31
N PRO A 112 12.78 -10.71 2.45
CA PRO A 112 12.24 -10.26 3.74
C PRO A 112 12.80 -8.92 4.25
N HIS A 113 13.98 -8.56 3.79
CA HIS A 113 14.70 -7.35 4.24
C HIS A 113 14.80 -6.33 3.12
N HIS A 114 14.69 -5.03 3.45
CA HIS A 114 14.79 -3.91 2.51
C HIS A 114 16.23 -3.70 2.00
N ARG A 115 16.85 -4.76 1.50
CA ARG A 115 18.18 -4.73 0.90
C ARG A 115 18.09 -4.54 -0.62
N ARG A 116 19.23 -4.48 -1.30
CA ARG A 116 19.35 -4.31 -2.75
C ARG A 116 18.40 -5.18 -3.57
N ARG A 117 18.31 -6.48 -3.24
CA ARG A 117 17.43 -7.42 -3.95
C ARG A 117 15.96 -7.06 -3.82
N PHE A 118 15.55 -6.68 -2.61
CA PHE A 118 14.19 -6.23 -2.34
C PHE A 118 13.79 -5.05 -3.24
N TRP A 119 14.63 -4.01 -3.26
CA TRP A 119 14.33 -2.82 -4.05
C TRP A 119 14.32 -3.09 -5.54
N LYS A 120 15.22 -3.94 -6.05
CA LYS A 120 15.19 -4.37 -7.46
C LYS A 120 13.90 -5.09 -7.80
N THR A 121 13.46 -6.03 -6.96
CA THR A 121 12.19 -6.74 -7.13
C THR A 121 11.00 -5.78 -7.05
N ASN A 122 10.97 -4.90 -6.05
CA ASN A 122 9.87 -3.93 -5.89
C ASN A 122 9.77 -2.98 -7.10
N ILE A 123 10.90 -2.46 -7.59
CA ILE A 123 10.93 -1.60 -8.78
C ILE A 123 10.44 -2.35 -10.02
N ALA A 124 10.86 -3.61 -10.20
CA ALA A 124 10.38 -4.42 -11.31
C ALA A 124 8.86 -4.57 -11.28
N TYR A 125 8.27 -4.90 -10.12
CA TYR A 125 6.82 -4.98 -9.97
C TYR A 125 6.13 -3.65 -10.25
N LEU A 126 6.70 -2.52 -9.81
CA LEU A 126 6.16 -1.19 -10.08
C LEU A 126 6.20 -0.84 -11.58
N GLN A 127 7.22 -1.26 -12.31
CA GLN A 127 7.32 -1.08 -13.76
C GLN A 127 6.32 -1.97 -14.50
N GLU A 128 6.20 -3.24 -14.13
CA GLU A 128 5.25 -4.18 -14.72
C GLU A 128 3.78 -3.79 -14.54
N GLU A 129 3.48 -3.09 -13.45
CA GLU A 129 2.14 -2.54 -13.17
C GLU A 129 2.01 -1.06 -13.60
N GLU A 130 2.92 -0.59 -14.45
CA GLU A 130 2.92 0.75 -15.06
C GLU A 130 2.90 1.92 -14.05
N LEU A 131 3.35 1.65 -12.82
CA LEU A 131 3.46 2.67 -11.78
C LEU A 131 4.78 3.43 -11.83
N LEU A 132 5.79 2.84 -12.45
CA LEU A 132 7.04 3.47 -12.82
C LEU A 132 7.26 3.31 -14.32
N PRO A 133 7.89 4.27 -15.00
CA PRO A 133 8.24 4.14 -16.41
C PRO A 133 9.22 2.99 -16.62
N GLU A 134 9.19 2.40 -17.81
CA GLU A 134 10.24 1.49 -18.22
C GLU A 134 11.59 2.21 -18.30
N GLY A 135 12.66 1.49 -18.03
CA GLY A 135 14.00 2.04 -18.13
C GLY A 135 15.05 1.27 -17.35
N GLU A 136 16.27 1.71 -17.50
CA GLU A 136 17.41 1.10 -16.83
C GLU A 136 17.51 1.57 -15.39
N VAL A 137 17.62 0.62 -14.47
CA VAL A 137 17.87 0.88 -13.05
C VAL A 137 19.38 0.83 -12.82
N THR A 138 19.97 1.98 -12.56
CA THR A 138 21.37 2.11 -12.17
C THR A 138 21.52 2.21 -10.67
N GLU A 139 22.58 1.64 -10.14
CA GLU A 139 22.91 1.65 -8.72
C GLU A 139 24.22 2.40 -8.51
N VAL A 140 24.20 3.29 -7.54
CA VAL A 140 25.39 4.04 -7.12
C VAL A 140 25.68 3.70 -5.66
N GLU A 141 26.91 3.23 -5.41
CA GLU A 141 27.45 3.04 -4.06
C GLU A 141 28.15 4.33 -3.63
N GLU A 142 27.78 4.82 -2.45
CA GLU A 142 28.39 5.97 -1.81
C GLU A 142 28.98 5.56 -0.46
N VAL A 143 30.21 5.97 -0.17
CA VAL A 143 30.83 5.84 1.14
C VAL A 143 30.76 7.20 1.82
N VAL A 144 30.15 7.24 3.00
CA VAL A 144 29.99 8.47 3.79
C VAL A 144 30.54 8.22 5.18
N GLU A 145 31.37 9.13 5.67
CA GLU A 145 31.85 9.10 7.04
C GLU A 145 30.78 9.66 8.00
N ASP A 146 30.47 8.92 9.06
CA ASP A 146 29.56 9.41 10.11
C ASP A 146 30.28 10.38 11.06
N ARG A 147 29.53 10.98 12.00
CA ARG A 147 30.07 11.93 12.99
C ARG A 147 31.11 11.33 13.94
N TRP A 148 31.32 10.02 13.91
CA TRP A 148 32.32 9.32 14.72
C TRP A 148 33.51 8.79 13.89
N GLY A 149 33.61 9.16 12.60
CA GLY A 149 34.69 8.75 11.72
C GLY A 149 34.53 7.32 11.17
N ARG A 150 33.33 6.72 11.21
CA ARG A 150 33.09 5.40 10.64
C ARG A 150 32.58 5.52 9.21
N GLU A 151 33.16 4.75 8.32
CA GLU A 151 32.69 4.63 6.96
C GLU A 151 31.37 3.87 6.93
N LEU A 152 30.35 4.49 6.35
CA LEU A 152 29.05 3.90 6.10
C LEU A 152 28.84 3.78 4.59
N LYS A 153 28.42 2.60 4.14
CA LYS A 153 28.12 2.34 2.74
C LYS A 153 26.64 2.52 2.49
N TYR A 154 26.32 3.36 1.53
CA TYR A 154 24.94 3.61 1.09
C TYR A 154 24.80 3.24 -0.38
N HIS A 155 23.64 2.70 -0.70
CA HIS A 155 23.26 2.41 -2.06
C HIS A 155 22.07 3.27 -2.44
N SER A 156 22.12 3.84 -3.63
CA SER A 156 21.02 4.62 -4.20
C SER A 156 20.64 4.01 -5.54
N LEU A 157 19.33 3.86 -5.80
CA LEU A 157 18.83 3.39 -7.08
C LEU A 157 18.25 4.54 -7.87
N TYR A 158 18.62 4.61 -9.13
CA TYR A 158 18.15 5.59 -10.10
C TYR A 158 17.45 4.88 -11.24
N LEU A 159 16.34 5.44 -11.70
CA LEU A 159 15.64 5.03 -12.90
C LEU A 159 15.73 6.17 -13.91
N ASN A 160 16.32 5.89 -15.10
CA ASN A 160 16.53 6.90 -16.14
C ASN A 160 17.22 8.18 -15.58
N GLY A 161 18.21 8.01 -14.71
CA GLY A 161 18.96 9.09 -14.07
C GLY A 161 18.23 9.84 -12.95
N LYS A 162 16.99 9.45 -12.61
CA LYS A 162 16.25 10.02 -11.49
C LYS A 162 16.31 9.10 -10.28
N LEU A 163 16.64 9.63 -9.12
CA LEU A 163 16.70 8.91 -7.87
C LEU A 163 15.30 8.39 -7.48
N ILE A 164 15.16 7.08 -7.30
CA ILE A 164 13.90 6.43 -6.91
C ILE A 164 13.95 5.76 -5.55
N VAL A 165 15.11 5.26 -5.14
CA VAL A 165 15.32 4.72 -3.79
C VAL A 165 16.48 5.47 -3.17
N TYR A 166 16.19 6.02 -2.01
CA TYR A 166 17.10 6.85 -1.27
C TYR A 166 17.77 6.05 -0.17
N ARG A 167 19.09 6.07 -0.13
CA ARG A 167 20.02 5.57 0.90
C ARG A 167 19.52 4.42 1.77
N TRP A 168 20.15 3.28 1.64
CA TRP A 168 20.14 2.23 2.67
C TRP A 168 21.59 1.80 2.93
N GLU A 169 21.88 1.49 4.14
CA GLU A 169 23.14 0.87 4.53
C GLU A 169 23.01 -0.64 4.35
N GLU A 170 23.99 -1.28 3.72
CA GLU A 170 23.87 -2.70 3.31
C GLU A 170 23.67 -3.64 4.51
N ASP A 171 24.23 -3.29 5.67
CA ASP A 171 24.18 -4.09 6.90
C ASP A 171 23.21 -3.58 7.97
N SER A 172 22.51 -2.49 7.71
CA SER A 172 21.62 -1.88 8.69
C SER A 172 20.15 -2.25 8.48
N SER A 173 19.39 -2.12 9.57
CA SER A 173 17.93 -2.15 9.53
C SER A 173 17.29 -0.86 8.97
N LEU A 174 18.10 0.08 8.50
CA LEU A 174 17.62 1.29 7.86
C LEU A 174 16.92 0.93 6.55
N VAL A 175 15.68 1.31 6.48
CA VAL A 175 14.80 1.07 5.34
C VAL A 175 15.08 2.15 4.30
N GLY A 176 15.46 1.75 3.10
CA GLY A 176 15.44 2.65 1.95
C GLY A 176 14.04 3.22 1.78
N ARG A 177 13.93 4.46 1.33
CA ARG A 177 12.66 5.12 1.07
C ARG A 177 12.55 5.43 -0.41
N ILE A 178 11.39 5.18 -0.97
CA ILE A 178 11.05 5.73 -2.29
C ILE A 178 10.99 7.24 -2.12
N THR A 179 11.76 7.96 -2.93
CA THR A 179 11.89 9.42 -2.79
C THR A 179 10.62 10.15 -3.21
N GLU A 180 10.52 11.42 -2.79
CA GLU A 180 9.47 12.34 -3.24
C GLU A 180 9.43 12.57 -4.76
N HIS A 181 10.49 12.18 -5.49
CA HIS A 181 10.49 12.17 -6.96
C HIS A 181 9.71 11.00 -7.56
N ASN A 182 9.34 10.01 -6.75
CA ASN A 182 8.46 8.97 -7.21
C ASN A 182 7.04 9.52 -7.34
N PRO A 183 6.44 9.49 -8.54
CA PRO A 183 5.09 10.00 -8.76
C PRO A 183 4.03 9.32 -7.89
N LEU A 184 4.31 8.13 -7.35
CA LEU A 184 3.42 7.39 -6.45
C LEU A 184 3.27 8.06 -5.08
N LEU A 185 4.27 8.82 -4.63
CA LEU A 185 4.22 9.58 -3.39
C LEU A 185 3.65 10.98 -3.60
N ALA A 186 3.63 11.45 -4.85
CA ALA A 186 3.16 12.77 -5.23
C ALA A 186 1.63 12.88 -5.34
N GLU A 187 0.88 11.79 -5.21
CA GLU A 187 -0.57 11.88 -5.06
C GLU A 187 -0.88 12.64 -3.79
N ASN A 188 -1.02 13.96 -3.96
CA ASN A 188 -1.39 14.88 -2.91
C ASN A 188 -2.70 14.42 -2.27
N CYS A 189 -2.60 13.83 -1.11
CA CYS A 189 -3.78 13.50 -0.34
C CYS A 189 -4.54 14.79 -0.01
N LYS A 190 -5.58 15.07 -0.77
CA LYS A 190 -6.42 16.27 -0.68
C LYS A 190 -7.13 16.44 0.67
N VAL A 191 -6.97 15.46 1.56
CA VAL A 191 -7.66 15.39 2.85
C VAL A 191 -6.65 15.47 4.00
N SER A 192 -6.90 16.36 4.97
CA SER A 192 -6.03 16.50 6.13
C SER A 192 -5.91 15.20 6.94
N PHE A 193 -4.80 15.01 7.62
CA PHE A 193 -4.56 13.84 8.49
C PHE A 193 -5.71 13.61 9.48
N ARG A 194 -6.20 14.67 10.15
CA ARG A 194 -7.34 14.57 11.11
C ARG A 194 -8.62 14.09 10.43
N SER A 195 -8.88 14.54 9.21
CA SER A 195 -10.09 14.11 8.47
C SER A 195 -10.00 12.66 8.05
N ARG A 196 -8.82 12.20 7.58
CA ARG A 196 -8.56 10.79 7.27
C ARG A 196 -8.74 9.91 8.51
N GLU A 197 -8.17 10.30 9.63
CA GLU A 197 -8.30 9.56 10.90
C GLU A 197 -9.76 9.40 11.32
N ARG A 198 -10.54 10.48 11.25
CA ARG A 198 -11.99 10.45 11.54
C ARG A 198 -12.76 9.60 10.52
N GLY A 199 -12.43 9.71 9.24
CA GLY A 199 -12.99 8.89 8.17
C GLY A 199 -12.76 7.40 8.41
N ALA A 200 -11.54 7.05 8.71
CA ALA A 200 -11.14 5.67 8.95
C ALA A 200 -11.76 5.06 10.22
N ARG A 201 -11.91 5.84 11.30
CA ARG A 201 -12.65 5.37 12.50
C ARG A 201 -14.13 5.09 12.16
N ALA A 202 -14.76 5.98 11.37
CA ALA A 202 -16.14 5.80 10.95
C ALA A 202 -16.29 4.60 10.01
N MET A 203 -15.40 4.46 9.01
CA MET A 203 -15.36 3.29 8.13
C MET A 203 -15.23 2.00 8.93
N LYS A 204 -14.27 1.93 9.84
CA LYS A 204 -14.05 0.75 10.68
C LYS A 204 -15.29 0.37 11.50
N ALA A 205 -16.00 1.35 12.06
CA ALA A 205 -17.24 1.11 12.81
C ALA A 205 -18.33 0.53 11.89
N ILE A 206 -18.53 1.11 10.70
CA ILE A 206 -19.50 0.63 9.72
C ILE A 206 -19.19 -0.79 9.26
N ILE A 207 -17.93 -1.08 8.92
CA ILE A 207 -17.52 -2.40 8.46
C ILE A 207 -17.66 -3.46 9.56
N ARG A 208 -17.35 -3.10 10.81
CA ARG A 208 -17.56 -3.99 11.95
C ARG A 208 -19.05 -4.32 12.11
N GLU A 209 -19.93 -3.31 12.10
CA GLU A 209 -21.37 -3.49 12.20
C GLU A 209 -21.90 -4.38 11.06
N ALA A 210 -21.49 -4.14 9.82
CA ALA A 210 -21.88 -4.95 8.67
C ALA A 210 -21.42 -6.41 8.79
N ARG A 211 -20.22 -6.64 9.31
CA ARG A 211 -19.69 -7.98 9.58
C ARG A 211 -20.53 -8.69 10.65
N ASP A 212 -20.77 -8.03 11.77
CA ASP A 212 -21.51 -8.60 12.90
C ASP A 212 -22.97 -8.94 12.49
N ASN A 213 -23.52 -8.19 11.56
CA ASN A 213 -24.84 -8.43 10.93
C ASN A 213 -24.81 -9.45 9.77
N LYS A 214 -23.69 -10.14 9.51
CA LYS A 214 -23.50 -11.10 8.41
C LYS A 214 -23.76 -10.53 7.00
N GLN A 215 -23.69 -9.23 6.84
CA GLN A 215 -23.81 -8.56 5.53
C GLN A 215 -22.51 -8.64 4.69
N LEU A 216 -21.42 -8.97 5.33
CA LEU A 216 -20.10 -9.16 4.71
C LEU A 216 -19.74 -10.64 4.73
N ASN A 217 -19.81 -11.27 3.54
CA ASN A 217 -19.39 -12.66 3.31
C ASN A 217 -17.92 -12.73 2.84
N ILE A 218 -17.08 -11.83 3.33
CA ILE A 218 -15.66 -11.85 3.00
C ILE A 218 -14.98 -12.76 4.04
N LYS A 219 -14.15 -13.70 3.57
CA LYS A 219 -13.30 -14.52 4.44
C LYS A 219 -12.35 -13.59 5.21
N PHE A 220 -12.74 -13.20 6.41
CA PHE A 220 -11.85 -12.55 7.34
C PHE A 220 -11.25 -13.63 8.22
N VAL A 221 -9.97 -13.84 8.11
CA VAL A 221 -9.22 -14.54 9.14
C VAL A 221 -8.92 -13.49 10.21
N ILE A 222 -9.37 -13.75 11.43
CA ILE A 222 -9.15 -12.93 12.64
C ILE A 222 -7.73 -13.10 13.12
#